data_c9eb67dd3fb712c398f2b8e906a4d4ed
#
_entry.id   c9eb67dd3fb712c398f2b8e906a4d4ed
#
_cell.length_a   1.000
_cell.length_b   1.000
_cell.length_c   1.000
_cell.angle_alpha   90.00
_cell.angle_beta   90.00
_cell.angle_gamma   90.00
#
_symmetry.space_group_name_H-M   'P 1'
#
loop_
_entity.id
_entity.type
_entity.pdbx_description
1 polymer ?
#
loop_
_entity_poly.entity_id
_entity_poly.type
_entity_poly.pdbx_seq_one_letter_code
_entity_poly.pdbx_strand_id
1 'polypeptide(L)'
;MKIKFLLSFVVLTMLFSCSSDSISDTGTSSQTNYFPLALRNYWKYRVLTNAVSQTDSLYVSNDTTINTKVYKKFKTRTTPIGFFSNSMNKNALRIDGYRLLLTGTIGFNFGTTLPINLSLSDYVIFQENASNNQELGTISGVLNQTVGNYPLVINYTLKTTNIESLPTFSSNGQVYSDVKKIKTVLNARITTSLTVTGVPFPVVVSILDAQDVVTSYQYYSKNIGNVYTNTTINYRLNALPTGITLPLPTTGNQTQEEFLQTYVVSN
;
A
#
# COMPACT_ATOMS: atom_id res chain seq x y z
N MET A 1 41.47 61.74 -68.09
CA MET A 1 40.09 61.52 -67.61
C MET A 1 40.12 60.25 -66.76
N LYS A 2 40.12 60.41 -65.44
CA LYS A 2 40.34 59.30 -64.47
C LYS A 2 39.06 59.09 -63.74
N ILE A 3 38.40 57.93 -63.93
CA ILE A 3 37.19 57.50 -63.21
C ILE A 3 37.69 56.68 -62.05
N LYS A 4 37.38 57.12 -60.84
CA LYS A 4 37.64 56.40 -59.62
C LYS A 4 36.44 55.52 -59.32
N PHE A 5 36.63 54.21 -59.30
CA PHE A 5 35.66 53.22 -58.84
C PHE A 5 35.76 53.17 -57.33
N LEU A 6 34.67 53.54 -56.64
CA LEU A 6 34.52 53.39 -55.18
C LEU A 6 33.86 52.05 -54.90
N LEU A 7 34.63 51.09 -54.39
CA LEU A 7 34.13 49.76 -53.99
C LEU A 7 33.51 49.88 -52.59
N SER A 8 32.18 49.88 -52.52
CA SER A 8 31.47 49.85 -51.25
C SER A 8 31.45 48.40 -50.71
N PHE A 9 32.19 48.18 -49.64
CA PHE A 9 32.24 46.90 -48.95
C PHE A 9 31.08 46.84 -47.90
N VAL A 10 29.97 46.18 -48.24
CA VAL A 10 28.88 45.93 -47.35
C VAL A 10 29.25 44.73 -46.50
N VAL A 11 29.60 44.96 -45.24
CA VAL A 11 29.80 43.93 -44.23
C VAL A 11 28.43 43.49 -43.70
N LEU A 12 27.96 42.32 -44.18
CA LEU A 12 26.75 41.69 -43.70
C LEU A 12 27.07 40.94 -42.41
N THR A 13 26.84 41.55 -41.25
CA THR A 13 26.94 40.88 -39.94
C THR A 13 25.73 39.96 -39.75
N MET A 14 25.93 38.67 -39.97
CA MET A 14 24.96 37.66 -39.56
C MET A 14 24.98 37.57 -38.03
N LEU A 15 23.95 38.13 -37.41
CA LEU A 15 23.63 37.85 -36.01
C LEU A 15 23.06 36.42 -35.92
N PHE A 16 23.91 35.47 -35.53
CA PHE A 16 23.43 34.20 -35.04
C PHE A 16 22.72 34.46 -33.70
N SER A 17 21.40 34.68 -33.77
CA SER A 17 20.54 34.59 -32.60
C SER A 17 20.47 33.11 -32.23
N CYS A 18 21.28 32.69 -31.27
CA CYS A 18 21.08 31.44 -30.56
C CYS A 18 19.85 31.64 -29.68
N SER A 19 18.65 31.33 -30.17
CA SER A 19 17.52 31.09 -29.29
C SER A 19 17.82 29.80 -28.58
N SER A 20 18.27 29.89 -27.34
CA SER A 20 18.14 28.81 -26.40
C SER A 20 16.63 28.61 -26.19
N ASP A 21 16.03 27.72 -27.00
CA ASP A 21 14.77 27.12 -26.61
C ASP A 21 15.03 26.39 -25.32
N SER A 22 14.85 27.10 -24.20
CA SER A 22 14.51 26.47 -22.97
C SER A 22 13.17 25.77 -23.23
N ILE A 23 13.25 24.50 -23.59
CA ILE A 23 12.11 23.59 -23.42
C ILE A 23 11.77 23.68 -21.94
N SER A 24 10.90 24.62 -21.61
CA SER A 24 10.13 24.52 -20.39
C SER A 24 9.29 23.28 -20.58
N ASP A 25 9.80 22.17 -20.07
CA ASP A 25 9.00 20.97 -19.84
C ASP A 25 7.90 21.33 -18.85
N THR A 26 6.87 22.03 -19.38
CA THR A 26 5.58 22.20 -18.71
C THR A 26 4.77 20.93 -18.85
N GLY A 27 5.41 19.79 -18.75
CA GLY A 27 4.80 18.57 -18.30
C GLY A 27 4.43 18.78 -16.84
N THR A 28 3.29 19.39 -16.58
CA THR A 28 2.59 19.22 -15.32
C THR A 28 2.35 17.72 -15.19
N SER A 29 3.34 17.02 -14.63
CA SER A 29 3.12 15.66 -14.16
C SER A 29 2.05 15.82 -13.07
N SER A 30 0.80 15.51 -13.41
CA SER A 30 -0.29 15.47 -12.47
C SER A 30 0.04 14.35 -11.48
N GLN A 31 0.79 14.70 -10.44
CA GLN A 31 1.11 13.79 -9.36
C GLN A 31 -0.04 13.82 -8.35
N THR A 32 -0.37 12.67 -7.84
CA THR A 32 -1.35 12.58 -6.76
C THR A 32 -0.81 13.24 -5.49
N ASN A 33 -1.59 14.13 -4.90
CA ASN A 33 -1.27 14.78 -3.61
C ASN A 33 -1.98 14.09 -2.43
N TYR A 34 -2.58 12.92 -2.63
CA TYR A 34 -3.28 12.21 -1.56
C TYR A 34 -2.35 11.48 -0.58
N PHE A 35 -1.06 11.44 -0.87
CA PHE A 35 -0.06 10.93 0.07
C PHE A 35 1.27 11.62 -0.18
N PRO A 36 1.53 12.78 0.44
CA PRO A 36 2.76 13.55 0.23
C PRO A 36 4.01 12.75 0.61
N LEU A 37 4.95 12.57 -0.34
CA LEU A 37 6.11 11.70 -0.18
C LEU A 37 7.43 12.46 0.14
N ALA A 38 7.39 13.75 0.45
CA ALA A 38 8.61 14.48 0.78
C ALA A 38 9.32 13.88 2.00
N LEU A 39 10.64 13.92 2.00
CA LEU A 39 11.45 13.44 3.12
C LEU A 39 11.09 14.18 4.41
N ARG A 40 11.06 13.46 5.52
CA ARG A 40 10.67 13.94 6.85
C ARG A 40 9.18 14.20 7.03
N ASN A 41 8.35 13.99 6.03
CA ASN A 41 6.91 13.93 6.24
C ASN A 41 6.60 12.87 7.30
N TYR A 42 5.65 13.21 8.17
CA TYR A 42 5.41 12.47 9.39
C TYR A 42 3.94 12.49 9.76
N TRP A 43 3.43 11.34 10.21
CA TRP A 43 2.07 11.14 10.70
C TRP A 43 2.10 10.41 12.03
N LYS A 44 1.28 10.85 12.97
CA LYS A 44 1.07 10.18 14.24
C LYS A 44 -0.37 9.72 14.33
N TYR A 45 -0.54 8.44 14.58
CA TYR A 45 -1.86 7.80 14.69
C TYR A 45 -2.13 7.34 16.11
N ARG A 46 -3.36 7.58 16.59
CA ARG A 46 -3.93 6.83 17.71
C ARG A 46 -4.50 5.54 17.17
N VAL A 47 -4.05 4.43 17.70
CA VAL A 47 -4.49 3.08 17.35
C VAL A 47 -5.38 2.55 18.45
N LEU A 48 -6.60 2.18 18.12
CA LEU A 48 -7.58 1.60 19.03
C LEU A 48 -7.83 0.16 18.63
N THR A 49 -7.53 -0.79 19.53
CA THR A 49 -7.78 -2.21 19.35
C THR A 49 -8.44 -2.76 20.60
N ASN A 50 -9.65 -3.31 20.48
CA ASN A 50 -10.40 -3.87 21.64
C ASN A 50 -10.42 -2.92 22.86
N ALA A 51 -10.72 -1.64 22.63
CA ALA A 51 -10.72 -0.56 23.63
C ALA A 51 -9.35 -0.18 24.23
N VAL A 52 -8.25 -0.82 23.82
CA VAL A 52 -6.89 -0.43 24.19
C VAL A 52 -6.37 0.62 23.20
N SER A 53 -5.96 1.78 23.72
CA SER A 53 -5.45 2.90 22.91
C SER A 53 -3.93 2.95 22.98
N GLN A 54 -3.29 2.97 21.82
CA GLN A 54 -1.83 3.07 21.63
C GLN A 54 -1.51 4.10 20.56
N THR A 55 -0.22 4.32 20.27
CA THR A 55 0.20 5.33 19.31
C THR A 55 1.27 4.78 18.37
N ASP A 56 1.06 5.00 17.07
CA ASP A 56 2.05 4.76 16.02
C ASP A 56 2.57 6.08 15.43
N SER A 57 3.81 6.06 14.93
CA SER A 57 4.45 7.19 14.28
C SER A 57 5.05 6.75 12.95
N LEU A 58 4.42 7.12 11.86
CA LEU A 58 4.88 6.81 10.50
C LEU A 58 5.61 8.01 9.91
N TYR A 59 6.73 7.80 9.20
CA TYR A 59 7.47 8.88 8.55
C TYR A 59 8.21 8.42 7.29
N VAL A 60 8.47 9.37 6.37
CA VAL A 60 9.31 9.16 5.19
C VAL A 60 10.77 9.29 5.60
N SER A 61 11.52 8.18 5.56
CA SER A 61 12.88 8.13 6.11
C SER A 61 13.97 8.52 5.13
N ASN A 62 13.95 7.98 3.93
CA ASN A 62 14.98 8.18 2.90
C ASN A 62 14.48 7.72 1.53
N ASP A 63 15.22 8.12 0.51
CA ASP A 63 15.08 7.56 -0.82
C ASP A 63 15.73 6.18 -0.90
N THR A 64 15.18 5.31 -1.72
CA THR A 64 15.73 3.99 -2.03
C THR A 64 15.50 3.66 -3.50
N THR A 65 16.44 3.00 -4.14
CA THR A 65 16.32 2.57 -5.53
C THR A 65 16.04 1.07 -5.58
N ILE A 66 14.95 0.69 -6.26
CA ILE A 66 14.57 -0.69 -6.49
C ILE A 66 14.32 -0.86 -8.00
N ASN A 67 15.04 -1.76 -8.65
CA ASN A 67 14.94 -2.01 -10.09
C ASN A 67 14.98 -0.70 -10.91
N THR A 68 15.99 0.13 -10.68
CA THR A 68 16.21 1.44 -11.34
C THR A 68 15.20 2.55 -11.02
N LYS A 69 14.12 2.27 -10.28
CA LYS A 69 13.10 3.25 -9.88
C LYS A 69 13.36 3.79 -8.48
N VAL A 70 13.13 5.08 -8.29
CA VAL A 70 13.28 5.74 -6.98
C VAL A 70 11.98 5.64 -6.20
N TYR A 71 12.08 5.24 -4.95
CA TYR A 71 10.99 5.13 -3.98
C TYR A 71 11.33 5.91 -2.72
N LYS A 72 10.32 6.25 -1.96
CA LYS A 72 10.42 6.77 -0.60
C LYS A 72 10.23 5.64 0.40
N LYS A 73 11.22 5.43 1.26
CA LYS A 73 11.20 4.41 2.31
C LYS A 73 10.44 4.93 3.53
N PHE A 74 9.49 4.14 4.00
CA PHE A 74 8.71 4.44 5.20
C PHE A 74 9.24 3.68 6.40
N LYS A 75 9.16 4.31 7.57
CA LYS A 75 9.51 3.71 8.86
C LYS A 75 8.58 4.20 9.95
N THR A 76 8.51 3.43 11.03
CA THR A 76 7.90 3.82 12.29
C THR A 76 8.99 4.02 13.35
N ARG A 77 8.75 4.84 14.37
CA ARG A 77 9.72 5.07 15.46
C ARG A 77 9.84 3.89 16.40
N THR A 78 8.73 3.19 16.63
CA THR A 78 8.63 1.98 17.41
C THR A 78 8.02 0.87 16.58
N THR A 79 7.97 -0.35 17.06
CA THR A 79 7.23 -1.43 16.40
C THR A 79 5.77 -0.99 16.25
N PRO A 80 5.23 -0.92 15.04
CA PRO A 80 3.87 -0.46 14.81
C PRO A 80 2.87 -1.51 15.26
N ILE A 81 1.73 -1.03 15.72
CA ILE A 81 0.61 -1.83 16.19
C ILE A 81 -0.56 -1.74 15.23
N GLY A 82 -0.75 -0.57 14.61
CA GLY A 82 -1.78 -0.31 13.62
C GLY A 82 -1.54 -1.09 12.33
N PHE A 83 -2.62 -1.59 11.75
CA PHE A 83 -2.57 -2.34 10.49
C PHE A 83 -1.96 -1.49 9.35
N PHE A 84 -2.44 -0.25 9.20
CA PHE A 84 -1.92 0.66 8.16
C PHE A 84 -0.46 1.02 8.42
N SER A 85 -0.15 1.44 9.65
CA SER A 85 1.21 1.80 10.05
C SER A 85 2.19 0.63 9.87
N ASN A 86 1.76 -0.60 10.20
CA ASN A 86 2.54 -1.82 10.00
C ASN A 86 2.74 -2.14 8.50
N SER A 87 1.68 -1.98 7.70
CA SER A 87 1.74 -2.22 6.26
C SER A 87 2.68 -1.25 5.53
N MET A 88 2.86 -0.04 6.08
CA MET A 88 3.80 0.96 5.53
C MET A 88 5.22 0.79 6.06
N ASN A 89 5.39 0.28 7.29
CA ASN A 89 6.69 0.18 7.96
C ASN A 89 7.68 -0.69 7.18
N LYS A 90 8.88 -0.17 6.93
CA LYS A 90 9.97 -0.79 6.15
C LYS A 90 9.62 -1.03 4.68
N ASN A 91 8.48 -0.58 4.19
CA ASN A 91 8.09 -0.65 2.79
C ASN A 91 8.43 0.63 2.04
N ALA A 92 8.40 0.58 0.73
CA ALA A 92 8.82 1.65 -0.15
C ALA A 92 7.64 2.05 -1.06
N LEU A 93 7.37 3.36 -1.15
CA LEU A 93 6.31 3.91 -1.97
C LEU A 93 6.88 4.83 -3.06
N ARG A 94 6.22 4.83 -4.20
CA ARG A 94 6.46 5.81 -5.27
C ARG A 94 5.13 6.26 -5.88
N ILE A 95 5.15 7.46 -6.43
CA ILE A 95 4.06 7.97 -7.25
C ILE A 95 4.39 7.68 -8.72
N ASP A 96 3.37 7.25 -9.47
CA ASP A 96 3.44 7.02 -10.91
C ASP A 96 2.16 7.59 -11.55
N GLY A 97 2.24 8.83 -12.00
CA GLY A 97 1.08 9.61 -12.42
C GLY A 97 0.08 9.79 -11.28
N TYR A 98 -1.13 9.27 -11.45
CA TYR A 98 -2.19 9.34 -10.44
C TYR A 98 -2.18 8.17 -9.43
N ARG A 99 -1.20 7.26 -9.52
CA ARG A 99 -1.13 6.04 -8.71
C ARG A 99 -0.09 6.13 -7.61
N LEU A 100 -0.42 5.62 -6.44
CA LEU A 100 0.52 5.35 -5.36
C LEU A 100 0.82 3.85 -5.34
N LEU A 101 2.08 3.52 -5.50
CA LEU A 101 2.57 2.16 -5.66
C LEU A 101 3.40 1.76 -4.43
N LEU A 102 3.17 0.55 -3.94
CA LEU A 102 3.87 -0.04 -2.80
C LEU A 102 4.74 -1.22 -3.26
N THR A 103 6.00 -1.20 -2.82
CA THR A 103 6.95 -2.31 -2.98
C THR A 103 7.51 -2.70 -1.62
N GLY A 104 7.49 -3.98 -1.31
CA GLY A 104 7.98 -4.54 -0.05
C GLY A 104 7.17 -5.74 0.42
N THR A 105 6.96 -5.86 1.73
CA THR A 105 6.24 -7.00 2.31
C THR A 105 5.14 -6.51 3.24
N ILE A 106 3.93 -7.04 3.09
CA ILE A 106 2.83 -6.85 4.03
C ILE A 106 2.65 -8.14 4.83
N GLY A 107 2.69 -8.03 6.15
CA GLY A 107 2.49 -9.15 7.07
C GLY A 107 1.08 -9.18 7.65
N PHE A 108 0.50 -10.37 7.71
CA PHE A 108 -0.76 -10.68 8.39
C PHE A 108 -0.52 -11.85 9.33
N ASN A 109 -1.16 -11.82 10.50
CA ASN A 109 -1.03 -12.91 11.48
C ASN A 109 -2.37 -13.59 11.72
N PHE A 110 -2.41 -14.90 11.51
CA PHE A 110 -3.48 -15.75 11.99
C PHE A 110 -3.11 -16.29 13.37
N GLY A 111 -3.62 -15.63 14.41
CA GLY A 111 -3.14 -15.88 15.76
C GLY A 111 -1.66 -15.52 15.92
N THR A 112 -0.95 -16.23 16.80
CA THR A 112 0.47 -16.00 17.10
C THR A 112 1.43 -16.89 16.29
N THR A 113 0.90 -17.90 15.58
CA THR A 113 1.72 -19.01 15.04
C THR A 113 1.74 -19.10 13.53
N LEU A 114 0.88 -18.37 12.81
CA LEU A 114 0.83 -18.40 11.34
C LEU A 114 0.95 -16.98 10.77
N PRO A 115 2.18 -16.46 10.62
CA PRO A 115 2.41 -15.22 9.90
C PRO A 115 2.30 -15.46 8.38
N ILE A 116 1.50 -14.66 7.71
CA ILE A 116 1.41 -14.61 6.25
C ILE A 116 2.13 -13.37 5.78
N ASN A 117 3.20 -13.52 5.01
CA ASN A 117 3.97 -12.43 4.46
C ASN A 117 3.81 -12.39 2.94
N LEU A 118 3.21 -11.33 2.44
CA LEU A 118 2.96 -11.12 1.02
C LEU A 118 4.01 -10.17 0.45
N SER A 119 4.80 -10.64 -0.51
CA SER A 119 5.75 -9.79 -1.24
C SER A 119 5.03 -9.04 -2.35
N LEU A 120 5.18 -7.72 -2.37
CA LEU A 120 4.55 -6.82 -3.33
C LEU A 120 5.62 -6.10 -4.15
N SER A 121 5.34 -5.89 -5.43
CA SER A 121 6.18 -5.11 -6.34
C SER A 121 5.29 -4.17 -7.14
N ASP A 122 5.46 -2.86 -6.96
CA ASP A 122 4.65 -1.81 -7.60
C ASP A 122 3.13 -2.08 -7.48
N TYR A 123 2.69 -2.58 -6.34
CA TYR A 123 1.29 -2.85 -6.07
C TYR A 123 0.52 -1.55 -5.87
N VAL A 124 -0.57 -1.36 -6.63
CA VAL A 124 -1.37 -0.13 -6.57
C VAL A 124 -2.23 -0.13 -5.31
N ILE A 125 -1.91 0.74 -4.36
CA ILE A 125 -2.67 0.90 -3.11
C ILE A 125 -3.65 2.08 -3.16
N PHE A 126 -3.47 2.99 -4.12
CA PHE A 126 -4.31 4.18 -4.30
C PHE A 126 -4.21 4.69 -5.74
N GLN A 127 -5.32 5.26 -6.27
CA GLN A 127 -5.37 5.96 -7.55
C GLN A 127 -6.33 7.14 -7.48
N GLU A 128 -5.84 8.37 -7.72
CA GLU A 128 -6.61 9.60 -7.56
C GLU A 128 -7.80 9.70 -8.50
N ASN A 129 -7.62 9.36 -9.77
CA ASN A 129 -8.65 9.46 -10.81
C ASN A 129 -9.50 8.19 -10.97
N ALA A 130 -9.45 7.28 -10.00
CA ALA A 130 -10.25 6.06 -10.05
C ALA A 130 -11.74 6.35 -9.88
N SER A 131 -12.56 5.63 -10.64
CA SER A 131 -14.02 5.63 -10.50
C SER A 131 -14.44 4.88 -9.23
N ASN A 132 -15.68 5.14 -8.77
CA ASN A 132 -16.23 4.40 -7.64
C ASN A 132 -16.33 2.90 -7.95
N ASN A 133 -15.97 2.07 -6.97
CA ASN A 133 -15.90 0.61 -7.07
C ASN A 133 -14.87 0.07 -8.10
N GLN A 134 -13.94 0.91 -8.57
CA GLN A 134 -12.88 0.49 -9.46
C GLN A 134 -11.82 -0.33 -8.69
N GLU A 135 -11.49 -1.51 -9.21
CA GLU A 135 -10.33 -2.29 -8.75
C GLU A 135 -9.03 -1.55 -9.14
N LEU A 136 -8.13 -1.38 -8.18
CA LEU A 136 -6.87 -0.68 -8.34
C LEU A 136 -5.70 -1.64 -8.50
N GLY A 137 -5.70 -2.70 -7.74
CA GLY A 137 -4.66 -3.72 -7.74
C GLY A 137 -5.16 -5.05 -7.21
N THR A 138 -4.66 -6.12 -7.81
CA THR A 138 -4.90 -7.50 -7.39
C THR A 138 -3.61 -8.29 -7.50
N ILE A 139 -3.33 -9.11 -6.49
CA ILE A 139 -2.26 -10.11 -6.52
C ILE A 139 -2.77 -11.40 -5.86
N SER A 140 -2.51 -12.53 -6.50
CA SER A 140 -2.83 -13.86 -5.97
C SER A 140 -1.58 -14.73 -5.93
N GLY A 141 -1.55 -15.68 -5.03
CA GLY A 141 -0.42 -16.59 -4.92
C GLY A 141 -0.69 -17.76 -3.97
N VAL A 142 0.35 -18.55 -3.79
CA VAL A 142 0.36 -19.70 -2.90
C VAL A 142 1.56 -19.58 -1.97
N LEU A 143 1.33 -19.78 -0.68
CA LEU A 143 2.37 -19.89 0.32
C LEU A 143 2.33 -21.29 0.92
N ASN A 144 3.52 -21.88 1.11
CA ASN A 144 3.65 -23.15 1.82
C ASN A 144 4.32 -22.88 3.15
N GLN A 145 3.67 -23.31 4.23
CA GLN A 145 4.17 -23.14 5.60
C GLN A 145 3.89 -24.42 6.40
N THR A 146 4.67 -24.63 7.46
CA THR A 146 4.43 -25.75 8.38
C THR A 146 4.04 -25.18 9.74
N VAL A 147 2.92 -25.66 10.29
CA VAL A 147 2.42 -25.29 11.62
C VAL A 147 2.31 -26.55 12.47
N GLY A 148 3.13 -26.65 13.52
CA GLY A 148 3.32 -27.91 14.21
C GLY A 148 3.89 -28.96 13.24
N ASN A 149 3.20 -30.09 13.09
CA ASN A 149 3.57 -31.17 12.16
C ASN A 149 2.79 -31.13 10.83
N TYR A 150 2.01 -30.09 10.57
CA TYR A 150 1.11 -30.03 9.44
C TYR A 150 1.65 -29.09 8.35
N PRO A 151 1.93 -29.59 7.12
CA PRO A 151 2.23 -28.75 5.99
C PRO A 151 0.95 -28.05 5.53
N LEU A 152 0.94 -26.73 5.52
CA LEU A 152 -0.18 -25.91 5.07
C LEU A 152 0.10 -25.30 3.70
N VAL A 153 -0.91 -25.37 2.84
CA VAL A 153 -0.95 -24.68 1.55
C VAL A 153 -1.96 -23.54 1.69
N ILE A 154 -1.48 -22.30 1.58
CA ILE A 154 -2.27 -21.08 1.74
C ILE A 154 -2.40 -20.43 0.36
N ASN A 155 -3.59 -20.53 -0.22
CA ASN A 155 -3.95 -19.78 -1.42
C ASN A 155 -4.51 -18.44 -0.98
N TYR A 156 -4.01 -17.33 -1.56
CA TYR A 156 -4.44 -15.99 -1.19
C TYR A 156 -4.72 -15.12 -2.40
N THR A 157 -5.57 -14.13 -2.21
CA THR A 157 -5.78 -12.99 -3.10
C THR A 157 -5.84 -11.71 -2.26
N LEU A 158 -4.95 -10.78 -2.53
CA LEU A 158 -5.00 -9.42 -2.00
C LEU A 158 -5.56 -8.51 -3.08
N LYS A 159 -6.61 -7.74 -2.75
CA LYS A 159 -7.27 -6.83 -3.67
C LYS A 159 -7.46 -5.46 -3.04
N THR A 160 -7.19 -4.41 -3.81
CA THR A 160 -7.46 -3.01 -3.44
C THR A 160 -8.47 -2.41 -4.41
N THR A 161 -9.48 -1.71 -3.88
CA THR A 161 -10.59 -1.13 -4.63
C THR A 161 -10.82 0.31 -4.17
N ASN A 162 -10.99 1.25 -5.09
CA ASN A 162 -11.52 2.57 -4.77
C ASN A 162 -13.03 2.46 -4.53
N ILE A 163 -13.50 2.82 -3.35
CA ILE A 163 -14.91 2.69 -3.01
C ILE A 163 -15.68 3.94 -3.44
N GLU A 164 -15.26 5.09 -2.96
CA GLU A 164 -15.97 6.35 -3.20
C GLU A 164 -15.07 7.56 -2.96
N SER A 165 -15.50 8.70 -3.50
CA SER A 165 -14.95 10.02 -3.19
C SER A 165 -15.94 10.77 -2.30
N LEU A 166 -15.44 11.31 -1.19
CA LEU A 166 -16.23 12.05 -0.21
C LEU A 166 -15.79 13.51 -0.23
N PRO A 167 -16.69 14.48 -0.40
CA PRO A 167 -16.36 15.91 -0.28
C PRO A 167 -15.76 16.22 1.09
N THR A 168 -16.32 15.61 2.13
CA THR A 168 -15.84 15.76 3.51
C THR A 168 -15.92 14.43 4.26
N PHE A 169 -15.05 14.25 5.25
CA PHE A 169 -15.05 13.11 6.17
C PHE A 169 -14.64 13.59 7.57
N SER A 170 -15.36 13.17 8.59
CA SER A 170 -15.06 13.52 9.99
C SER A 170 -14.47 12.34 10.74
N SER A 171 -13.34 12.56 11.39
CA SER A 171 -12.66 11.55 12.21
C SER A 171 -11.96 12.22 13.39
N ASN A 172 -12.09 11.64 14.59
CA ASN A 172 -11.43 12.12 15.81
C ASN A 172 -11.62 13.62 16.10
N GLY A 173 -12.83 14.16 15.80
CA GLY A 173 -13.16 15.57 16.00
C GLY A 173 -12.61 16.54 14.94
N GLN A 174 -11.92 16.03 13.91
CA GLN A 174 -11.43 16.79 12.77
C GLN A 174 -12.27 16.52 11.53
N VAL A 175 -12.44 17.56 10.69
CA VAL A 175 -13.10 17.46 9.38
C VAL A 175 -12.03 17.56 8.29
N TYR A 176 -12.02 16.58 7.39
CA TYR A 176 -11.11 16.50 6.26
C TYR A 176 -11.89 16.72 4.97
N SER A 177 -11.32 17.42 4.01
CA SER A 177 -11.89 17.66 2.68
C SER A 177 -11.26 16.76 1.62
N ASP A 178 -11.95 16.59 0.49
CA ASP A 178 -11.47 15.83 -0.66
C ASP A 178 -10.92 14.45 -0.25
N VAL A 179 -11.79 13.62 0.30
CA VAL A 179 -11.38 12.30 0.84
C VAL A 179 -11.71 11.19 -0.15
N LYS A 180 -10.78 10.28 -0.35
CA LYS A 180 -10.95 9.03 -1.08
C LYS A 180 -10.98 7.86 -0.09
N LYS A 181 -12.01 7.01 -0.21
CA LYS A 181 -12.15 5.79 0.57
C LYS A 181 -11.72 4.60 -0.25
N ILE A 182 -10.70 3.92 0.23
CA ILE A 182 -10.10 2.73 -0.38
C ILE A 182 -10.41 1.51 0.48
N LYS A 183 -10.69 0.38 -0.16
CA LYS A 183 -10.89 -0.91 0.51
C LYS A 183 -9.78 -1.87 0.08
N THR A 184 -9.10 -2.46 1.05
CA THR A 184 -8.14 -3.55 0.84
C THR A 184 -8.70 -4.82 1.48
N VAL A 185 -8.73 -5.91 0.72
CA VAL A 185 -9.23 -7.22 1.18
C VAL A 185 -8.16 -8.27 0.95
N LEU A 186 -7.91 -9.09 1.97
CA LEU A 186 -7.18 -10.33 1.85
C LEU A 186 -8.19 -11.49 1.93
N ASN A 187 -8.35 -12.21 0.82
CA ASN A 187 -9.04 -13.49 0.78
C ASN A 187 -8.02 -14.61 0.95
N ALA A 188 -8.33 -15.62 1.75
CA ALA A 188 -7.46 -16.76 1.95
C ALA A 188 -8.24 -18.07 2.02
N ARG A 189 -7.59 -19.14 1.51
CA ARG A 189 -7.99 -20.53 1.68
C ARG A 189 -6.78 -21.32 2.17
N ILE A 190 -6.96 -22.16 3.21
CA ILE A 190 -5.88 -22.97 3.79
C ILE A 190 -6.25 -24.45 3.72
N THR A 191 -5.34 -25.24 3.19
CA THR A 191 -5.49 -26.71 3.14
C THR A 191 -4.25 -27.39 3.71
N THR A 192 -4.40 -28.63 4.12
CA THR A 192 -3.28 -29.53 4.48
C THR A 192 -3.46 -30.88 3.83
N SER A 193 -2.37 -31.61 3.62
CA SER A 193 -2.38 -33.00 3.14
C SER A 193 -2.01 -33.92 4.29
N LEU A 194 -2.85 -34.92 4.54
CA LEU A 194 -2.70 -35.89 5.63
C LEU A 194 -2.55 -37.30 5.09
N THR A 195 -1.62 -38.05 5.65
CA THR A 195 -1.54 -39.50 5.44
C THR A 195 -2.51 -40.18 6.41
N VAL A 196 -3.49 -40.89 5.87
CA VAL A 196 -4.47 -41.63 6.65
C VAL A 196 -4.17 -43.13 6.52
N THR A 197 -4.09 -43.85 7.65
CA THR A 197 -3.82 -45.27 7.66
C THR A 197 -4.89 -46.01 6.84
N GLY A 198 -4.43 -46.87 5.91
CA GLY A 198 -5.31 -47.62 5.00
C GLY A 198 -5.72 -46.88 3.74
N VAL A 199 -5.30 -45.62 3.56
CA VAL A 199 -5.49 -44.86 2.32
C VAL A 199 -4.15 -44.71 1.60
N PRO A 200 -4.00 -45.18 0.33
CA PRO A 200 -2.72 -45.22 -0.34
C PRO A 200 -2.16 -43.86 -0.80
N PHE A 201 -2.93 -42.78 -0.68
CA PHE A 201 -2.54 -41.43 -1.05
C PHE A 201 -2.96 -40.42 0.01
N PRO A 202 -2.25 -39.26 0.11
CA PRO A 202 -2.61 -38.23 1.06
C PRO A 202 -4.01 -37.62 0.80
N VAL A 203 -4.76 -37.42 1.87
CA VAL A 203 -6.08 -36.78 1.81
C VAL A 203 -5.92 -35.28 2.05
N VAL A 204 -6.45 -34.47 1.15
CA VAL A 204 -6.45 -33.00 1.29
C VAL A 204 -7.62 -32.61 2.19
N VAL A 205 -7.30 -31.91 3.28
CA VAL A 205 -8.27 -31.39 4.25
C VAL A 205 -8.30 -29.86 4.17
N SER A 206 -9.49 -29.28 4.08
CA SER A 206 -9.66 -27.82 4.17
C SER A 206 -9.65 -27.39 5.62
N ILE A 207 -8.66 -26.56 5.96
CA ILE A 207 -8.53 -25.92 7.29
C ILE A 207 -9.34 -24.63 7.34
N LEU A 208 -9.29 -23.86 6.26
CA LEU A 208 -10.01 -22.61 6.06
C LEU A 208 -10.56 -22.61 4.64
N ASP A 209 -11.86 -22.55 4.49
CA ASP A 209 -12.48 -22.31 3.19
C ASP A 209 -12.25 -20.87 2.76
N ALA A 210 -12.28 -20.66 1.44
CA ALA A 210 -12.03 -19.34 0.87
C ALA A 210 -12.96 -18.27 1.49
N GLN A 211 -12.37 -17.31 2.21
CA GLN A 211 -13.10 -16.22 2.86
C GLN A 211 -12.23 -14.97 2.95
N ASP A 212 -12.88 -13.80 3.11
CA ASP A 212 -12.21 -12.53 3.34
C ASP A 212 -11.74 -12.47 4.80
N VAL A 213 -10.46 -12.71 5.03
CA VAL A 213 -9.87 -12.81 6.38
C VAL A 213 -9.41 -11.47 6.94
N VAL A 214 -9.11 -10.52 6.06
CA VAL A 214 -8.82 -9.12 6.41
C VAL A 214 -9.61 -8.22 5.48
N THR A 215 -10.31 -7.26 6.05
CA THR A 215 -10.93 -6.14 5.33
C THR A 215 -10.50 -4.85 5.98
N SER A 216 -9.88 -3.96 5.20
CA SER A 216 -9.39 -2.67 5.69
C SER A 216 -9.92 -1.54 4.82
N TYR A 217 -10.51 -0.53 5.44
CA TYR A 217 -10.93 0.71 4.80
C TYR A 217 -9.98 1.83 5.19
N GLN A 218 -9.32 2.44 4.19
CA GLN A 218 -8.42 3.57 4.35
C GLN A 218 -9.06 4.82 3.77
N TYR A 219 -8.92 5.94 4.48
CA TYR A 219 -9.44 7.24 4.06
C TYR A 219 -8.27 8.20 3.84
N TYR A 220 -8.05 8.58 2.59
CA TYR A 220 -6.98 9.48 2.18
C TYR A 220 -7.55 10.87 1.91
N SER A 221 -7.06 11.88 2.61
CA SER A 221 -7.39 13.27 2.37
C SER A 221 -6.30 13.95 1.54
N LYS A 222 -6.71 14.79 0.60
CA LYS A 222 -5.81 15.51 -0.29
C LYS A 222 -4.84 16.38 0.52
N ASN A 223 -3.56 16.37 0.13
CA ASN A 223 -2.44 17.07 0.76
C ASN A 223 -2.11 16.64 2.20
N ILE A 224 -2.74 15.60 2.74
CA ILE A 224 -2.51 15.12 4.11
C ILE A 224 -2.00 13.68 4.10
N GLY A 225 -2.64 12.78 3.37
CA GLY A 225 -2.37 11.35 3.43
C GLY A 225 -3.52 10.56 4.05
N ASN A 226 -3.21 9.41 4.63
CA ASN A 226 -4.21 8.61 5.33
C ASN A 226 -4.63 9.31 6.64
N VAL A 227 -5.93 9.55 6.80
CA VAL A 227 -6.50 10.25 7.96
C VAL A 227 -7.26 9.32 8.91
N TYR A 228 -7.67 8.17 8.39
CA TYR A 228 -8.37 7.16 9.17
C TYR A 228 -8.24 5.80 8.50
N THR A 229 -8.08 4.76 9.28
CA THR A 229 -8.16 3.38 8.84
C THR A 229 -9.02 2.57 9.81
N ASN A 230 -9.92 1.75 9.24
CA ASN A 230 -10.67 0.74 9.99
C ASN A 230 -10.34 -0.62 9.38
N THR A 231 -9.79 -1.53 10.19
CA THR A 231 -9.42 -2.87 9.76
C THR A 231 -10.14 -3.91 10.60
N THR A 232 -10.79 -4.85 9.93
CA THR A 232 -11.40 -6.03 10.54
C THR A 232 -10.64 -7.27 10.11
N ILE A 233 -10.23 -8.07 11.08
CA ILE A 233 -9.73 -9.43 10.89
C ILE A 233 -10.85 -10.36 11.34
N ASN A 234 -11.37 -11.17 10.43
CA ASN A 234 -12.45 -12.09 10.71
C ASN A 234 -12.25 -13.39 9.95
N TYR A 235 -12.13 -14.50 10.67
CA TYR A 235 -12.04 -15.82 10.06
C TYR A 235 -12.62 -16.90 10.97
N ARG A 236 -13.00 -18.01 10.35
CA ARG A 236 -13.44 -19.21 11.04
C ARG A 236 -12.83 -20.43 10.36
N LEU A 237 -12.09 -21.22 11.13
CA LEU A 237 -11.54 -22.49 10.67
C LEU A 237 -12.65 -23.56 10.60
N ASN A 238 -12.50 -24.50 9.71
CA ASN A 238 -13.35 -25.67 9.61
C ASN A 238 -13.14 -26.60 10.81
N ALA A 239 -14.13 -27.42 11.12
CA ALA A 239 -13.95 -28.53 12.06
C ALA A 239 -12.90 -29.48 11.51
N LEU A 240 -11.87 -29.74 12.29
CA LEU A 240 -10.78 -30.65 11.90
C LEU A 240 -11.17 -32.11 12.19
N PRO A 241 -10.68 -33.07 11.37
CA PRO A 241 -10.82 -34.48 11.67
C PRO A 241 -10.26 -34.85 13.04
N THR A 242 -10.82 -35.89 13.67
CA THR A 242 -10.36 -36.41 14.96
C THR A 242 -8.87 -36.72 14.95
N GLY A 243 -8.13 -36.26 15.95
CA GLY A 243 -6.68 -36.45 16.08
C GLY A 243 -5.83 -35.35 15.43
N ILE A 244 -6.45 -34.38 14.75
CA ILE A 244 -5.73 -33.21 14.21
C ILE A 244 -5.94 -32.01 15.14
N THR A 245 -4.85 -31.46 15.65
CA THR A 245 -4.86 -30.25 16.45
C THR A 245 -3.86 -29.27 15.86
N LEU A 246 -4.35 -28.11 15.38
CA LEU A 246 -3.50 -27.02 14.94
C LEU A 246 -3.35 -26.00 16.07
N PRO A 247 -2.17 -25.46 16.33
CA PRO A 247 -1.96 -24.38 17.30
C PRO A 247 -2.43 -23.02 16.73
N LEU A 248 -3.65 -23.00 16.19
CA LEU A 248 -4.29 -21.82 15.61
C LEU A 248 -5.63 -21.59 16.32
N PRO A 249 -6.00 -20.34 16.63
CA PRO A 249 -7.34 -20.02 17.06
C PRO A 249 -8.36 -20.45 16.01
N THR A 250 -9.41 -21.13 16.41
CA THR A 250 -10.47 -21.61 15.50
C THR A 250 -11.28 -20.48 14.88
N THR A 251 -11.26 -19.32 15.53
CA THR A 251 -11.88 -18.08 15.03
C THR A 251 -11.01 -16.89 15.34
N GLY A 252 -11.01 -15.90 14.46
CA GLY A 252 -10.49 -14.56 14.69
C GLY A 252 -11.61 -13.56 14.49
N ASN A 253 -11.76 -12.63 15.43
CA ASN A 253 -12.66 -11.49 15.31
C ASN A 253 -12.01 -10.31 16.01
N GLN A 254 -11.41 -9.42 15.26
CA GLN A 254 -10.73 -8.24 15.78
C GLN A 254 -11.03 -7.05 14.89
N THR A 255 -11.38 -5.92 15.48
CA THR A 255 -11.47 -4.64 14.82
C THR A 255 -10.41 -3.70 15.36
N GLN A 256 -9.75 -2.99 14.48
CA GLN A 256 -8.75 -2.00 14.80
C GLN A 256 -9.02 -0.72 14.04
N GLU A 257 -8.86 0.41 14.71
CA GLU A 257 -9.01 1.74 14.14
C GLU A 257 -7.73 2.53 14.33
N GLU A 258 -7.32 3.24 13.28
CA GLU A 258 -6.19 4.18 13.31
C GLU A 258 -6.71 5.57 12.97
N PHE A 259 -6.58 6.50 13.90
CA PHE A 259 -7.03 7.89 13.78
C PHE A 259 -5.82 8.80 13.67
N LEU A 260 -5.74 9.61 12.63
CA LEU A 260 -4.70 10.64 12.53
C LEU A 260 -4.85 11.64 13.67
N GLN A 261 -3.79 11.83 14.45
CA GLN A 261 -3.72 12.78 15.55
C GLN A 261 -2.99 14.07 15.16
N THR A 262 -1.79 13.91 14.64
CA THR A 262 -0.94 15.01 14.19
C THR A 262 -0.15 14.60 12.96
N TYR A 263 0.20 15.58 12.15
CA TYR A 263 1.05 15.36 10.98
C TYR A 263 1.89 16.60 10.68
N VAL A 264 2.99 16.38 10.00
CA VAL A 264 3.81 17.39 9.35
C VAL A 264 4.07 16.91 7.93
N VAL A 265 3.54 17.65 6.96
CA VAL A 265 3.69 17.29 5.55
C VAL A 265 4.12 18.51 4.75
N SER A 266 5.02 18.28 3.81
CA SER A 266 5.42 19.18 2.74
C SER A 266 5.25 18.47 1.41
N ASN A 267 4.99 19.22 0.37
CA ASN A 267 4.84 18.71 -1.00
C ASN A 267 6.19 18.69 -1.71
#